data_f8c1f7db33186e1b9f73db1f0991cb75
#
_entry.id   f8c1f7db33186e1b9f73db1f0991cb75
#
_cell.length_a   1.000
_cell.length_b   1.000
_cell.length_c   1.000
_cell.angle_alpha   90.00
_cell.angle_beta   90.00
_cell.angle_gamma   90.00
#
_symmetry.space_group_name_H-M   'P 1'
#
loop_
_entity.id
_entity.type
_entity.pdbx_description
1 polymer ?
#
loop_
_entity_poly.entity_id
_entity_poly.type
_entity_poly.pdbx_seq_one_letter_code
_entity_poly.pdbx_strand_id
1 'polypeptide(L)'
;MGNSNKKMALIASKGSLDFAYPPFILASTAAAMGFEVRIFFTFYGLVLLKKKLDPKVTIDGNPAVPLKIPYGPDFLQNNEISIPKFISSNLPGFDEITTKLMKEKFKKKGVDTIINLRNHCVELGVIFY
;
A
#
# COMPACT_ATOMS: atom_id res chain seq x y z
N MET A 1 25.79 20.67 -20.30
CA MET A 1 25.23 19.93 -19.13
C MET A 1 24.51 18.72 -19.66
N GLY A 2 25.01 17.53 -19.40
CA GLY A 2 24.35 16.30 -19.83
C GLY A 2 23.00 16.17 -19.16
N ASN A 3 21.94 15.96 -19.95
CA ASN A 3 20.67 15.46 -19.45
C ASN A 3 20.91 14.03 -18.94
N SER A 4 21.39 13.91 -17.70
CA SER A 4 21.43 12.61 -17.06
C SER A 4 19.98 12.24 -16.75
N ASN A 5 19.37 11.40 -17.59
CA ASN A 5 18.07 10.80 -17.26
C ASN A 5 18.19 10.15 -15.89
N LYS A 6 17.55 10.76 -14.90
CA LYS A 6 17.52 10.19 -13.56
C LYS A 6 16.79 8.84 -13.62
N LYS A 7 17.35 7.86 -12.95
CA LYS A 7 16.81 6.49 -12.94
C LYS A 7 16.46 6.08 -11.52
N MET A 8 15.37 5.36 -11.38
CA MET A 8 14.94 4.78 -10.11
C MET A 8 14.61 3.31 -10.32
N ALA A 9 15.14 2.45 -9.45
CA ALA A 9 14.78 1.04 -9.38
C ALA A 9 14.16 0.74 -8.02
N LEU A 10 13.05 0.04 -8.03
CA LEU A 10 12.30 -0.36 -6.84
C LEU A 10 12.16 -1.88 -6.82
N ILE A 11 12.10 -2.46 -5.62
CA ILE A 11 11.83 -3.89 -5.41
C ILE A 11 10.54 -4.02 -4.61
N ALA A 12 9.54 -4.70 -5.18
CA ALA A 12 8.28 -5.02 -4.53
C ALA A 12 8.27 -6.50 -4.15
N SER A 13 8.49 -6.82 -2.87
CA SER A 13 8.61 -8.19 -2.37
C SER A 13 7.40 -8.68 -1.59
N LYS A 14 6.45 -7.82 -1.27
CA LYS A 14 5.26 -8.14 -0.50
C LYS A 14 4.00 -7.65 -1.21
N GLY A 15 2.91 -8.42 -1.09
CA GLY A 15 1.65 -8.15 -1.77
C GLY A 15 0.50 -7.74 -0.85
N SER A 16 0.74 -7.54 0.45
CA SER A 16 -0.26 -7.00 1.36
C SER A 16 -0.55 -5.53 1.09
N LEU A 17 -1.74 -5.06 1.50
CA LEU A 17 -2.23 -3.73 1.17
C LEU A 17 -1.28 -2.60 1.61
N ASP A 18 -0.72 -2.71 2.80
CA ASP A 18 0.22 -1.75 3.39
C ASP A 18 1.56 -1.69 2.63
N PHE A 19 2.02 -2.80 2.07
CA PHE A 19 3.25 -2.88 1.27
C PHE A 19 3.04 -2.67 -0.23
N ALA A 20 1.78 -2.71 -0.70
CA ALA A 20 1.46 -2.48 -2.11
C ALA A 20 1.53 -1.00 -2.50
N TYR A 21 1.15 -0.10 -1.61
CA TYR A 21 1.13 1.34 -1.88
C TYR A 21 2.50 1.97 -2.12
N PRO A 22 3.53 1.76 -1.28
CA PRO A 22 4.80 2.45 -1.41
C PRO A 22 5.46 2.34 -2.78
N PRO A 23 5.61 1.15 -3.39
CA PRO A 23 6.28 1.05 -4.69
C PRO A 23 5.52 1.78 -5.80
N PHE A 24 4.19 1.73 -5.82
CA PHE A 24 3.40 2.42 -6.85
C PHE A 24 3.35 3.94 -6.65
N ILE A 25 3.27 4.41 -5.41
CA ILE A 25 3.31 5.85 -5.11
C ILE A 25 4.66 6.43 -5.48
N LEU A 26 5.75 5.79 -5.07
CA LEU A 26 7.11 6.26 -5.38
C LEU A 26 7.38 6.22 -6.88
N ALA A 27 6.97 5.14 -7.55
CA ALA A 27 7.17 4.98 -8.98
C ALA A 27 6.40 6.02 -9.80
N SER A 28 5.11 6.22 -9.52
CA SER A 28 4.29 7.20 -10.23
C SER A 28 4.80 8.63 -10.01
N THR A 29 5.19 8.96 -8.78
CA THR A 29 5.75 10.29 -8.46
C THR A 29 7.06 10.52 -9.19
N ALA A 30 7.99 9.57 -9.14
CA ALA A 30 9.28 9.71 -9.81
C ALA A 30 9.13 9.78 -11.34
N ALA A 31 8.25 8.96 -11.92
CA ALA A 31 7.96 9.00 -13.35
C ALA A 31 7.35 10.33 -13.78
N ALA A 32 6.43 10.88 -12.99
CA ALA A 32 5.87 12.22 -13.23
C ALA A 32 6.94 13.35 -13.15
N MET A 33 8.00 13.13 -12.38
CA MET A 33 9.16 14.02 -12.32
C MET A 33 10.18 13.79 -13.45
N GLY A 34 9.90 12.92 -14.40
CA GLY A 34 10.75 12.62 -15.55
C GLY A 34 11.84 11.59 -15.30
N PHE A 35 11.74 10.78 -14.25
CA PHE A 35 12.66 9.67 -14.01
C PHE A 35 12.31 8.48 -14.89
N GLU A 36 13.33 7.75 -15.34
CA GLU A 36 13.15 6.37 -15.86
C GLU A 36 12.98 5.43 -14.65
N VAL A 37 11.79 4.86 -14.50
CA VAL A 37 11.45 4.07 -13.32
C VAL A 37 11.23 2.61 -13.68
N ARG A 38 11.79 1.72 -12.88
CA ARG A 38 11.64 0.26 -13.01
C ARG A 38 11.24 -0.33 -11.67
N ILE A 39 10.26 -1.24 -11.66
CA ILE A 39 9.86 -2.00 -10.47
C ILE A 39 10.11 -3.48 -10.75
N PHE A 40 10.88 -4.12 -9.90
CA PHE A 40 11.08 -5.57 -9.91
C PHE A 40 10.18 -6.22 -8.86
N PHE A 41 9.25 -7.06 -9.32
CA PHE A 41 8.34 -7.80 -8.45
C PHE A 41 8.93 -9.17 -8.15
N THR A 42 9.04 -9.52 -6.88
CA THR A 42 9.61 -10.78 -6.43
C THR A 42 8.78 -11.41 -5.32
N PHE A 43 8.81 -12.73 -5.22
CA PHE A 43 8.10 -13.50 -4.21
C PHE A 43 6.61 -13.12 -4.11
N TYR A 44 6.15 -12.71 -2.93
CA TYR A 44 4.76 -12.32 -2.70
C TYR A 44 4.36 -11.02 -3.38
N GLY A 45 5.31 -10.18 -3.80
CA GLY A 45 5.06 -8.99 -4.60
C GLY A 45 4.45 -9.30 -5.97
N LEU A 46 4.68 -10.50 -6.52
CA LEU A 46 4.11 -10.93 -7.80
C LEU A 46 2.57 -10.91 -7.83
N VAL A 47 1.92 -11.02 -6.67
CA VAL A 47 0.45 -10.93 -6.59
C VAL A 47 -0.08 -9.57 -7.03
N LEU A 48 0.74 -8.51 -6.95
CA LEU A 48 0.37 -7.15 -7.36
C LEU A 48 0.23 -7.02 -8.89
N LEU A 49 0.73 -7.99 -9.65
CA LEU A 49 0.60 -8.04 -11.12
C LEU A 49 -0.66 -8.76 -11.60
N LYS A 50 -1.43 -9.36 -10.70
CA LYS A 50 -2.67 -10.05 -11.08
C LYS A 50 -3.69 -9.09 -11.69
N LYS A 51 -4.49 -9.59 -12.66
CA LYS A 51 -5.58 -8.82 -13.29
C LYS A 51 -6.64 -8.40 -12.26
N LYS A 52 -7.07 -9.34 -11.42
CA LYS A 52 -7.96 -9.07 -10.29
C LYS A 52 -7.10 -8.91 -9.05
N LEU A 53 -6.97 -7.69 -8.59
CA LEU A 53 -6.14 -7.31 -7.46
C LEU A 53 -7.04 -6.85 -6.31
N ASP A 54 -7.04 -7.61 -5.24
CA ASP A 54 -7.70 -7.25 -3.99
C ASP A 54 -6.74 -7.49 -2.81
N PRO A 55 -5.73 -6.63 -2.65
CA PRO A 55 -4.76 -6.79 -1.59
C PRO A 55 -5.43 -6.54 -0.23
N LYS A 56 -5.10 -7.39 0.74
CA LYS A 56 -5.58 -7.31 2.12
C LYS A 56 -4.43 -6.92 3.04
N VAL A 57 -4.76 -6.31 4.16
CA VAL A 57 -3.83 -6.18 5.28
C VAL A 57 -3.65 -7.55 5.89
N THR A 58 -2.41 -8.00 6.05
CA THR A 58 -2.10 -9.26 6.71
C THR A 58 -1.67 -9.03 8.15
N ILE A 59 -1.76 -10.07 8.97
CA ILE A 59 -1.32 -10.07 10.38
C ILE A 59 0.17 -9.72 10.50
N ASP A 60 0.95 -10.05 9.47
CA ASP A 60 2.37 -9.69 9.36
C ASP A 60 2.60 -8.27 8.84
N GLY A 61 1.53 -7.55 8.53
CA GLY A 61 1.57 -6.13 8.24
C GLY A 61 2.07 -5.34 9.44
N ASN A 62 2.59 -4.16 9.20
CA ASN A 62 3.24 -3.35 10.23
C ASN A 62 2.28 -3.08 11.43
N PRO A 63 2.51 -3.68 12.61
CA PRO A 63 1.68 -3.48 13.78
C PRO A 63 1.74 -2.04 14.35
N ALA A 64 2.63 -1.22 13.82
CA ALA A 64 2.82 0.16 14.25
C ALA A 64 1.90 1.17 13.55
N VAL A 65 0.97 0.73 12.68
CA VAL A 65 -0.07 1.62 12.17
C VAL A 65 -1.16 1.75 13.22
N PRO A 66 -1.23 2.88 13.95
CA PRO A 66 -2.28 3.08 14.94
C PRO A 66 -3.63 3.14 14.22
N LEU A 67 -4.49 2.18 14.49
CA LEU A 67 -5.86 2.16 13.99
C LEU A 67 -6.72 3.03 14.89
N LYS A 68 -7.16 4.18 14.38
CA LYS A 68 -8.25 4.93 15.02
C LYS A 68 -9.56 4.23 14.69
N ILE A 69 -10.29 3.83 15.71
CA ILE A 69 -11.63 3.26 15.56
C ILE A 69 -12.57 4.39 15.16
N PRO A 70 -13.20 4.35 13.97
CA PRO A 70 -14.04 5.46 13.49
C PRO A 70 -15.41 5.55 14.17
N TYR A 71 -15.76 4.56 15.00
CA TYR A 71 -17.04 4.45 15.66
C TYR A 71 -16.85 4.12 17.13
N GLY A 72 -17.54 4.83 18.02
CA GLY A 72 -17.54 4.59 19.46
C GLY A 72 -17.47 5.88 20.28
N PRO A 73 -17.41 5.79 21.60
CA PRO A 73 -17.24 6.95 22.50
C PRO A 73 -15.96 7.72 22.16
N ASP A 74 -15.97 9.04 22.38
CA ASP A 74 -14.89 9.97 22.03
C ASP A 74 -13.51 9.56 22.55
N PHE A 75 -13.46 8.87 23.70
CA PHE A 75 -12.19 8.38 24.26
C PHE A 75 -11.53 7.26 23.40
N LEU A 76 -12.36 6.48 22.66
CA LEU A 76 -11.85 5.45 21.74
C LEU A 76 -11.44 6.02 20.38
N GLN A 77 -12.08 7.11 19.95
CA GLN A 77 -11.77 7.77 18.68
C GLN A 77 -10.49 8.59 18.73
N ASN A 78 -10.17 9.15 19.91
CA ASN A 78 -9.02 10.03 20.09
C ASN A 78 -7.74 9.30 20.51
N ASN A 79 -7.84 8.07 20.99
CA ASN A 79 -6.68 7.27 21.37
C ASN A 79 -6.25 6.34 20.22
N GLU A 80 -4.99 6.40 19.87
CA GLU A 80 -4.35 5.44 18.98
C GLU A 80 -4.20 4.12 19.72
N ILE A 81 -5.11 3.17 19.46
CA ILE A 81 -5.05 1.87 20.11
C ILE A 81 -4.04 1.00 19.33
N SER A 82 -2.90 0.78 19.97
CA SER A 82 -1.96 -0.24 19.54
C SER A 82 -2.51 -1.61 19.96
N ILE A 83 -3.14 -2.32 19.02
CA ILE A 83 -3.67 -3.66 19.31
C ILE A 83 -2.49 -4.62 19.43
N PRO A 84 -2.27 -5.28 20.58
CA PRO A 84 -1.20 -6.25 20.73
C PRO A 84 -1.32 -7.35 19.65
N LYS A 85 -0.20 -7.73 19.06
CA LYS A 85 -0.11 -8.75 17.99
C LYS A 85 -0.80 -10.06 18.38
N PHE A 86 -0.79 -10.40 19.67
CA PHE A 86 -1.46 -11.57 20.22
C PHE A 86 -3.00 -11.54 20.07
N ILE A 87 -3.62 -10.36 20.20
CA ILE A 87 -5.07 -10.20 20.06
C ILE A 87 -5.46 -10.22 18.59
N SER A 88 -4.68 -9.56 17.73
CA SER A 88 -4.96 -9.49 16.29
C SER A 88 -4.84 -10.84 15.59
N SER A 89 -3.93 -11.71 16.04
CA SER A 89 -3.73 -13.03 15.44
C SER A 89 -4.78 -14.07 15.81
N ASN A 90 -5.55 -13.84 16.89
CA ASN A 90 -6.52 -14.78 17.41
C ASN A 90 -8.00 -14.43 17.13
N LEU A 91 -8.26 -13.25 16.53
CA LEU A 91 -9.62 -12.82 16.20
C LEU A 91 -9.98 -13.21 14.76
N PRO A 92 -10.95 -14.11 14.53
CA PRO A 92 -11.43 -14.42 13.19
C PRO A 92 -12.05 -13.18 12.53
N GLY A 93 -11.66 -12.89 11.28
CA GLY A 93 -12.17 -11.73 10.53
C GLY A 93 -11.46 -10.39 10.81
N PHE A 94 -10.43 -10.37 11.66
CA PHE A 94 -9.66 -9.15 11.97
C PHE A 94 -9.01 -8.55 10.72
N ASP A 95 -8.46 -9.37 9.84
CA ASP A 95 -7.83 -8.92 8.59
C ASP A 95 -8.81 -8.23 7.65
N GLU A 96 -10.06 -8.69 7.61
CA GLU A 96 -11.09 -8.09 6.76
C GLU A 96 -11.55 -6.74 7.29
N ILE A 97 -11.75 -6.63 8.61
CA ILE A 97 -12.12 -5.37 9.27
C ILE A 97 -11.00 -4.35 9.10
N THR A 98 -9.75 -4.74 9.36
CA THR A 98 -8.58 -3.87 9.21
C THR A 98 -8.40 -3.41 7.78
N THR A 99 -8.56 -4.31 6.81
CA THR A 99 -8.49 -3.99 5.38
C THR A 99 -9.55 -2.95 4.99
N LYS A 100 -10.79 -3.14 5.44
CA LYS A 100 -11.90 -2.22 5.16
C LYS A 100 -11.63 -0.83 5.74
N LEU A 101 -11.23 -0.77 7.01
CA LEU A 101 -10.90 0.49 7.67
C LEU A 101 -9.74 1.23 6.99
N MET A 102 -8.72 0.51 6.56
CA MET A 102 -7.57 1.10 5.86
C MET A 102 -7.98 1.65 4.49
N LYS A 103 -8.79 0.91 3.73
CA LYS A 103 -9.33 1.38 2.44
C LYS A 103 -10.20 2.63 2.59
N GLU A 104 -11.05 2.67 3.60
CA GLU A 104 -11.89 3.86 3.90
C GLU A 104 -11.02 5.06 4.30
N LYS A 105 -9.99 4.85 5.13
CA LYS A 105 -9.07 5.92 5.56
C LYS A 105 -8.30 6.50 4.38
N PHE A 106 -7.83 5.66 3.46
CA PHE A 106 -7.17 6.12 2.24
C PHE A 106 -8.12 6.90 1.32
N LYS A 107 -9.34 6.42 1.13
CA LYS A 107 -10.37 7.12 0.36
C LYS A 107 -10.66 8.51 0.95
N LYS A 108 -10.79 8.63 2.28
CA LYS A 108 -10.99 9.92 2.95
C LYS A 108 -9.81 10.89 2.80
N LYS A 109 -8.59 10.36 2.67
CA LYS A 109 -7.37 11.16 2.46
C LYS A 109 -7.07 11.43 0.98
N GLY A 110 -7.93 11.02 0.05
CA GLY A 110 -7.74 11.23 -1.37
C GLY A 110 -6.65 10.35 -2.00
N VAL A 111 -6.25 9.26 -1.33
CA VAL A 111 -5.32 8.28 -1.90
C VAL A 111 -6.08 7.36 -2.83
N ASP A 112 -5.60 7.23 -4.06
CA ASP A 112 -6.22 6.41 -5.08
C ASP A 112 -6.12 4.90 -4.76
N THR A 113 -6.90 4.07 -5.46
CA THR A 113 -6.85 2.62 -5.30
C THR A 113 -5.53 2.04 -5.84
N ILE A 114 -5.12 0.88 -5.34
CA ILE A 114 -3.93 0.17 -5.84
C ILE A 114 -4.01 -0.09 -7.34
N ILE A 115 -5.19 -0.45 -7.84
CA ILE A 115 -5.39 -0.72 -9.26
C ILE A 115 -5.16 0.53 -10.09
N ASN A 116 -5.72 1.66 -9.65
CA ASN A 116 -5.55 2.93 -10.34
C ASN A 116 -4.10 3.42 -10.28
N LEU A 117 -3.44 3.30 -9.14
CA LEU A 117 -2.02 3.64 -8.98
C LEU A 117 -1.13 2.79 -9.89
N ARG A 118 -1.40 1.48 -9.96
CA ARG A 118 -0.68 0.57 -10.87
C ARG A 118 -0.88 0.97 -12.33
N ASN A 119 -2.13 1.23 -12.74
CA ASN A 119 -2.46 1.64 -14.10
C ASN A 119 -1.79 2.98 -14.44
N HIS A 120 -1.81 3.91 -13.51
CA HIS A 120 -1.14 5.20 -13.66
C HIS A 120 0.38 5.06 -13.83
N CYS A 121 1.01 4.14 -13.10
CA CYS A 121 2.42 3.81 -13.31
C CYS A 121 2.69 3.33 -14.75
N VAL A 122 1.82 2.46 -15.29
CA VAL A 122 1.96 1.96 -16.67
C VAL A 122 1.81 3.11 -17.67
N GLU A 123 0.82 3.98 -17.49
CA GLU A 123 0.59 5.16 -18.33
C GLU A 123 1.79 6.13 -18.33
N LEU A 124 2.46 6.27 -17.20
CA LEU A 124 3.67 7.10 -17.06
C LEU A 124 4.95 6.41 -17.57
N GLY A 125 4.86 5.20 -18.10
CA GLY A 125 5.99 4.49 -18.69
C GLY A 125 6.88 3.77 -17.67
N VAL A 126 6.39 3.50 -16.46
CA VAL A 126 7.09 2.65 -15.49
C VAL A 126 7.15 1.22 -16.00
N ILE A 127 8.33 0.61 -15.97
CA ILE A 127 8.56 -0.76 -16.46
C ILE A 127 8.47 -1.72 -15.28
N PHE A 128 7.67 -2.78 -15.43
CA PHE A 128 7.50 -3.85 -14.45
C PHE A 128 8.28 -5.11 -14.91
N TYR A 129 9.04 -5.66 -13.97
CA TYR A 129 9.78 -6.92 -14.14
C TYR A 129 9.33 -7.95 -13.12
#